data_5c2ec3453dff6e4917b4c1ecf0395d9b
#
_entry.id   5c2ec3453dff6e4917b4c1ecf0395d9b
#
_cell.length_a   1.000
_cell.length_b   1.000
_cell.length_c   1.000
_cell.angle_alpha   90.00
_cell.angle_beta   90.00
_cell.angle_gamma   90.00
#
_symmetry.space_group_name_H-M   'P 1'
#
loop_
_entity.id
_entity.type
_entity.pdbx_description
1 polymer ?
#
loop_
_entity_poly.entity_id
_entity_poly.type
_entity_poly.pdbx_seq_one_letter_code
_entity_poly.pdbx_strand_id
1 'polypeptide(L)'
;MSTVEKPIHIDIPVKLSNVDVVFGVSSLAFEGDLPAALFHLGLIKDDIDDWKAKSDIVVVFHTNAGHVTLHDSAYNADRNVATGNPYKELVAALQKRGVRVELCGATARFHNYGNADLLPNIKINTDAMARLTQLVQEGFVQITESG
;
A
#
# COMPACT_ATOMS: atom_id res chain seq x y z
N MET A 1 2.15 -6.99 34.12
CA MET A 1 0.74 -6.55 34.13
C MET A 1 0.07 -7.08 32.86
N SER A 2 -1.00 -7.81 33.05
CA SER A 2 -1.76 -8.33 31.93
C SER A 2 -2.73 -7.27 31.41
N THR A 3 -2.84 -7.19 30.09
CA THR A 3 -3.84 -6.36 29.44
C THR A 3 -5.06 -7.22 29.16
N VAL A 4 -6.20 -6.84 29.71
CA VAL A 4 -7.45 -7.51 29.41
C VAL A 4 -8.11 -6.77 28.26
N GLU A 5 -8.27 -7.48 27.15
CA GLU A 5 -8.95 -6.96 25.99
C GLU A 5 -10.43 -6.79 26.29
N LYS A 6 -10.97 -5.60 26.04
CA LYS A 6 -12.41 -5.37 26.18
C LYS A 6 -13.17 -6.04 25.07
N PRO A 7 -14.24 -6.77 25.35
CA PRO A 7 -15.06 -7.34 24.29
C PRO A 7 -15.73 -6.22 23.48
N ILE A 8 -15.75 -6.39 22.17
CA ILE A 8 -16.50 -5.51 21.29
C ILE A 8 -17.57 -6.30 20.55
N HIS A 9 -18.67 -5.64 20.27
CA HIS A 9 -19.72 -6.15 19.39
C HIS A 9 -19.72 -5.33 18.11
N ILE A 10 -19.68 -6.01 16.98
CA ILE A 10 -19.74 -5.33 15.69
C ILE A 10 -21.21 -5.02 15.38
N ASP A 11 -21.58 -3.76 15.47
CA ASP A 11 -22.96 -3.31 15.24
C ASP A 11 -23.30 -3.28 13.75
N ILE A 12 -22.32 -3.04 12.91
CA ILE A 12 -22.49 -2.94 11.45
C ILE A 12 -21.56 -3.94 10.77
N PRO A 13 -21.93 -5.21 10.70
CA PRO A 13 -21.11 -6.20 10.01
C PRO A 13 -21.17 -6.00 8.50
N VAL A 14 -20.01 -6.16 7.84
CA VAL A 14 -19.91 -6.05 6.39
C VAL A 14 -19.43 -7.39 5.84
N LYS A 15 -20.05 -7.83 4.75
CA LYS A 15 -19.58 -8.98 3.99
C LYS A 15 -19.78 -8.69 2.51
N LEU A 16 -18.68 -8.65 1.77
CA LEU A 16 -18.69 -8.40 0.34
C LEU A 16 -18.34 -9.66 -0.42
N SER A 17 -18.85 -9.80 -1.65
CA SER A 17 -18.54 -10.91 -2.55
C SER A 17 -17.46 -10.56 -3.57
N ASN A 18 -17.23 -9.26 -3.80
CA ASN A 18 -16.23 -8.74 -4.71
C ASN A 18 -15.63 -7.46 -4.15
N VAL A 19 -14.32 -7.35 -4.18
CA VAL A 19 -13.60 -6.19 -3.66
C VAL A 19 -12.55 -5.76 -4.67
N ASP A 20 -12.88 -4.74 -5.46
CA ASP A 20 -11.95 -4.06 -6.35
C ASP A 20 -11.63 -2.71 -5.73
N VAL A 21 -10.43 -2.58 -5.16
CA VAL A 21 -10.06 -1.38 -4.42
C VAL A 21 -8.66 -0.93 -4.78
N VAL A 22 -8.50 0.38 -4.92
CA VAL A 22 -7.18 1.01 -5.09
C VAL A 22 -6.90 1.93 -3.91
N PHE A 23 -5.74 1.75 -3.31
CA PHE A 23 -5.23 2.63 -2.27
C PHE A 23 -4.31 3.66 -2.92
N GLY A 24 -4.63 4.94 -2.77
CA GLY A 24 -3.73 6.03 -3.11
C GLY A 24 -3.03 6.49 -1.84
N VAL A 25 -1.72 6.26 -1.76
CA VAL A 25 -0.92 6.57 -0.56
C VAL A 25 0.03 7.70 -0.87
N SER A 26 -0.27 8.90 -0.34
CA SER A 26 0.54 10.11 -0.58
C SER A 26 1.63 10.32 0.46
N SER A 27 1.41 9.85 1.67
CA SER A 27 2.37 9.88 2.77
C SER A 27 1.98 8.81 3.78
N LEU A 28 2.92 8.42 4.66
CA LEU A 28 2.66 7.38 5.65
C LEU A 28 2.19 8.01 6.96
N ALA A 29 1.01 7.62 7.42
CA ALA A 29 0.62 7.73 8.81
C ALA A 29 1.03 6.47 9.54
N PHE A 30 1.12 6.54 10.87
CA PHE A 30 1.50 5.40 11.70
C PHE A 30 0.49 5.18 12.82
N GLU A 31 0.19 3.91 13.08
CA GLU A 31 -0.50 3.49 14.31
C GLU A 31 0.57 2.85 15.19
N GLY A 32 1.07 3.60 16.19
CA GLY A 32 2.28 3.20 16.91
C GLY A 32 3.45 3.13 15.93
N ASP A 33 4.10 1.98 15.84
CA ASP A 33 5.21 1.74 14.91
C ASP A 33 4.77 1.15 13.56
N LEU A 34 3.46 0.92 13.38
CA LEU A 34 2.93 0.32 12.16
C LEU A 34 2.60 1.39 11.12
N PRO A 35 3.09 1.27 9.88
CA PRO A 35 2.64 2.14 8.80
C PRO A 35 1.18 1.80 8.45
N ALA A 36 0.30 2.76 8.71
CA ALA A 36 -1.15 2.54 8.67
C ALA A 36 -1.63 2.00 7.32
N ALA A 37 -1.14 2.56 6.21
CA ALA A 37 -1.57 2.12 4.88
C ALA A 37 -1.26 0.64 4.64
N LEU A 38 -0.06 0.19 5.01
CA LEU A 38 0.33 -1.22 4.84
C LEU A 38 -0.48 -2.13 5.77
N PHE A 39 -0.73 -1.65 6.99
CA PHE A 39 -1.59 -2.36 7.94
C PHE A 39 -3.03 -2.50 7.41
N HIS A 40 -3.60 -1.41 6.88
CA HIS A 40 -4.97 -1.42 6.34
C HIS A 40 -5.09 -2.35 5.11
N LEU A 41 -4.06 -2.41 4.27
CA LEU A 41 -4.03 -3.37 3.16
C LEU A 41 -4.07 -4.82 3.66
N GLY A 42 -3.36 -5.11 4.74
CA GLY A 42 -3.42 -6.42 5.40
C GLY A 42 -4.80 -6.73 5.95
N LEU A 43 -5.46 -5.75 6.59
CA LEU A 43 -6.80 -5.92 7.15
C LEU A 43 -7.85 -6.21 6.07
N ILE A 44 -7.86 -5.44 4.97
CA ILE A 44 -8.83 -5.72 3.90
C ILE A 44 -8.58 -7.08 3.25
N LYS A 45 -7.32 -7.50 3.14
CA LYS A 45 -7.00 -8.84 2.65
C LYS A 45 -7.50 -9.93 3.59
N ASP A 46 -7.37 -9.74 4.90
CA ASP A 46 -7.91 -10.66 5.89
C ASP A 46 -9.43 -10.79 5.75
N ASP A 47 -10.13 -9.67 5.60
CA ASP A 47 -11.58 -9.65 5.37
C ASP A 47 -11.95 -10.40 4.09
N ILE A 48 -11.26 -10.15 2.99
CA ILE A 48 -11.50 -10.81 1.71
C ILE A 48 -11.36 -12.33 1.84
N ASP A 49 -10.33 -12.78 2.55
CA ASP A 49 -10.09 -14.19 2.77
C ASP A 49 -11.20 -14.81 3.64
N ASP A 50 -11.62 -14.13 4.70
CA ASP A 50 -12.73 -14.57 5.55
C ASP A 50 -14.05 -14.62 4.79
N TRP A 51 -14.32 -13.65 3.94
CA TRP A 51 -15.53 -13.58 3.12
C TRP A 51 -15.49 -14.54 1.93
N LYS A 52 -14.32 -15.06 1.58
CA LYS A 52 -14.09 -15.81 0.33
C LYS A 52 -14.51 -15.01 -0.89
N ALA A 53 -14.24 -13.71 -0.84
CA ALA A 53 -14.59 -12.78 -1.89
C ALA A 53 -13.58 -12.83 -3.04
N LYS A 54 -14.05 -12.46 -4.23
CA LYS A 54 -13.16 -12.12 -5.34
C LYS A 54 -12.56 -10.76 -5.09
N SER A 55 -11.32 -10.56 -5.50
CA SER A 55 -10.67 -9.28 -5.24
C SER A 55 -9.64 -8.92 -6.28
N ASP A 56 -9.46 -7.61 -6.45
CA ASP A 56 -8.34 -7.01 -7.14
C ASP A 56 -7.93 -5.78 -6.33
N ILE A 57 -6.74 -5.82 -5.75
CA ILE A 57 -6.25 -4.74 -4.89
C ILE A 57 -4.98 -4.17 -5.49
N VAL A 58 -5.01 -2.85 -5.68
CA VAL A 58 -3.87 -2.07 -6.17
C VAL A 58 -3.52 -1.03 -5.12
N VAL A 59 -2.23 -0.83 -4.86
CA VAL A 59 -1.74 0.30 -4.09
C VAL A 59 -0.81 1.13 -4.95
N VAL A 60 -1.05 2.44 -4.98
CA VAL A 60 -0.23 3.41 -5.69
C VAL A 60 0.46 4.29 -4.65
N PHE A 61 1.78 4.17 -4.56
CA PHE A 61 2.58 5.06 -3.71
C PHE A 61 3.00 6.29 -4.51
N HIS A 62 2.84 7.46 -3.94
CA HIS A 62 3.17 8.72 -4.60
C HIS A 62 3.55 9.80 -3.60
N THR A 63 3.93 10.95 -4.10
CA THR A 63 4.28 12.15 -3.31
C THR A 63 5.32 11.81 -2.24
N ASN A 64 4.96 11.84 -0.97
CA ASN A 64 5.88 11.59 0.14
C ASN A 64 5.96 10.11 0.55
N ALA A 65 5.31 9.22 -0.18
CA ALA A 65 5.33 7.78 0.10
C ALA A 65 6.10 6.96 -0.93
N GLY A 66 6.69 7.60 -1.94
CA GLY A 66 7.41 6.89 -3.01
C GLY A 66 8.57 6.04 -2.52
N HIS A 67 9.23 6.45 -1.44
CA HIS A 67 10.37 5.73 -0.87
C HIS A 67 10.04 4.30 -0.40
N VAL A 68 8.78 4.03 -0.11
CA VAL A 68 8.33 2.69 0.29
C VAL A 68 8.63 1.64 -0.77
N THR A 69 8.72 2.05 -2.03
CA THR A 69 8.90 1.14 -3.17
C THR A 69 10.36 0.81 -3.49
N LEU A 70 11.32 1.42 -2.80
CA LEU A 70 12.74 1.34 -3.14
C LEU A 70 13.41 0.10 -2.53
N HIS A 71 14.35 -0.50 -3.26
CA HIS A 71 15.24 -1.50 -2.68
C HIS A 71 16.22 -0.83 -1.68
N ASP A 72 16.96 -1.64 -0.92
CA ASP A 72 17.75 -1.14 0.21
C ASP A 72 18.74 -0.03 -0.16
N SER A 73 19.53 -0.20 -1.21
CA SER A 73 20.56 0.80 -1.53
C SER A 73 19.95 2.11 -2.03
N ALA A 74 18.88 2.06 -2.82
CA ALA A 74 18.17 3.26 -3.26
C ALA A 74 17.46 3.95 -2.09
N TYR A 75 16.84 3.17 -1.21
CA TYR A 75 16.22 3.70 0.01
C TYR A 75 17.27 4.41 0.89
N ASN A 76 18.41 3.79 1.12
CA ASN A 76 19.46 4.36 1.93
C ASN A 76 19.97 5.69 1.37
N ALA A 77 20.15 5.77 0.06
CA ALA A 77 20.58 6.99 -0.61
C ALA A 77 19.52 8.09 -0.51
N ASP A 78 18.25 7.74 -0.76
CA ASP A 78 17.15 8.70 -0.73
C ASP A 78 16.88 9.26 0.67
N ARG A 79 16.95 8.40 1.69
CA ARG A 79 16.60 8.76 3.07
C ARG A 79 17.80 9.12 3.93
N ASN A 80 19.01 9.01 3.39
CA ASN A 80 20.27 9.25 4.12
C ASN A 80 20.36 8.38 5.38
N VAL A 81 20.16 7.08 5.22
CA VAL A 81 20.22 6.08 6.27
C VAL A 81 21.05 4.88 5.81
N ALA A 82 21.31 3.93 6.70
CA ALA A 82 22.05 2.71 6.39
C ALA A 82 21.26 1.43 6.75
N THR A 83 19.98 1.58 7.04
CA THR A 83 19.13 0.50 7.55
C THR A 83 18.54 -0.40 6.47
N GLY A 84 18.55 0.04 5.21
CA GLY A 84 17.75 -0.53 4.17
C GLY A 84 16.29 -0.06 4.29
N ASN A 85 15.43 -0.54 3.41
CA ASN A 85 14.02 -0.19 3.41
C ASN A 85 13.29 -1.01 4.49
N PRO A 86 12.80 -0.36 5.56
CA PRO A 86 12.13 -1.08 6.65
C PRO A 86 10.76 -1.64 6.27
N TYR A 87 10.22 -1.26 5.12
CA TYR A 87 8.90 -1.67 4.64
C TYR A 87 8.96 -2.84 3.68
N LYS A 88 10.14 -3.26 3.24
CA LYS A 88 10.27 -4.21 2.13
C LYS A 88 9.62 -5.56 2.39
N GLU A 89 9.69 -6.06 3.62
CA GLU A 89 9.11 -7.35 3.96
C GLU A 89 7.58 -7.28 4.03
N LEU A 90 7.03 -6.17 4.54
CA LEU A 90 5.58 -5.93 4.54
C LEU A 90 5.05 -5.84 3.11
N VAL A 91 5.76 -5.12 2.23
CA VAL A 91 5.38 -5.01 0.82
C VAL A 91 5.43 -6.38 0.14
N ALA A 92 6.50 -7.14 0.35
CA ALA A 92 6.63 -8.47 -0.23
C ALA A 92 5.52 -9.43 0.24
N ALA A 93 5.16 -9.36 1.52
CA ALA A 93 4.07 -10.18 2.08
C ALA A 93 2.73 -9.82 1.43
N LEU A 94 2.45 -8.54 1.21
CA LEU A 94 1.24 -8.09 0.53
C LEU A 94 1.22 -8.56 -0.94
N GLN A 95 2.35 -8.47 -1.63
CA GLN A 95 2.46 -8.96 -3.01
C GLN A 95 2.20 -10.45 -3.10
N LYS A 96 2.68 -11.24 -2.15
CA LYS A 96 2.41 -12.67 -2.07
C LYS A 96 0.92 -12.98 -1.94
N ARG A 97 0.18 -12.08 -1.31
CA ARG A 97 -1.28 -12.18 -1.12
C ARG A 97 -2.06 -11.59 -2.31
N GLY A 98 -1.38 -11.21 -3.38
CA GLY A 98 -2.01 -10.74 -4.60
C GLY A 98 -2.19 -9.23 -4.71
N VAL A 99 -1.66 -8.44 -3.77
CA VAL A 99 -1.71 -6.98 -3.87
C VAL A 99 -0.72 -6.51 -4.93
N ARG A 100 -1.21 -5.75 -5.91
CA ARG A 100 -0.38 -5.13 -6.94
C ARG A 100 0.13 -3.79 -6.45
N VAL A 101 1.45 -3.61 -6.48
CA VAL A 101 2.11 -2.40 -5.96
C VAL A 101 2.66 -1.58 -7.11
N GLU A 102 2.33 -0.29 -7.09
CA GLU A 102 2.75 0.66 -8.13
C GLU A 102 3.39 1.91 -7.52
N LEU A 103 4.30 2.49 -8.28
CA LEU A 103 4.88 3.80 -7.98
C LEU A 103 4.41 4.80 -9.03
N CYS A 104 3.98 5.97 -8.58
CA CYS A 104 3.62 7.10 -9.44
C CYS A 104 4.81 7.53 -10.29
N GLY A 105 4.61 7.58 -11.62
CA GLY A 105 5.67 7.99 -12.53
C GLY A 105 6.11 9.44 -12.34
N ALA A 106 5.21 10.34 -11.97
CA ALA A 106 5.58 11.72 -11.65
C ALA A 106 6.48 11.79 -10.40
N THR A 107 6.17 11.01 -9.37
CA THR A 107 6.99 10.91 -8.17
C THR A 107 8.36 10.31 -8.49
N ALA A 108 8.41 9.29 -9.32
CA ALA A 108 9.66 8.69 -9.76
C ALA A 108 10.56 9.71 -10.46
N ARG A 109 9.99 10.51 -11.37
CA ARG A 109 10.74 11.58 -12.05
C ARG A 109 11.22 12.65 -11.09
N PHE A 110 10.36 13.07 -10.18
CA PHE A 110 10.68 14.13 -9.21
C PHE A 110 11.89 13.74 -8.34
N HIS A 111 11.93 12.50 -7.88
CA HIS A 111 12.99 12.00 -7.00
C HIS A 111 14.13 11.31 -7.76
N ASN A 112 14.04 11.20 -9.08
CA ASN A 112 15.01 10.48 -9.90
C ASN A 112 15.13 9.00 -9.51
N TYR A 113 13.98 8.34 -9.28
CA TYR A 113 13.92 6.89 -9.11
C TYR A 113 13.77 6.22 -10.47
N GLY A 114 14.65 5.29 -10.79
CA GLY A 114 14.51 4.46 -11.98
C GLY A 114 13.84 3.12 -11.66
N ASN A 115 13.43 2.40 -12.70
CA ASN A 115 12.84 1.06 -12.52
C ASN A 115 13.78 0.11 -11.76
N ALA A 116 15.10 0.24 -11.97
CA ALA A 116 16.10 -0.60 -11.31
C ALA A 116 16.23 -0.31 -9.80
N ASP A 117 15.69 0.81 -9.33
CA ASP A 117 15.76 1.20 -7.91
C ASP A 117 14.64 0.58 -7.07
N LEU A 118 13.67 -0.09 -7.70
CA LEU A 118 12.47 -0.57 -7.04
C LEU A 118 12.62 -1.98 -6.50
N LEU A 119 11.82 -2.29 -5.47
CA LEU A 119 11.62 -3.65 -5.01
C LEU A 119 11.03 -4.51 -6.15
N PRO A 120 11.22 -5.85 -6.07
CA PRO A 120 10.74 -6.73 -7.14
C PRO A 120 9.23 -6.57 -7.42
N ASN A 121 8.87 -6.65 -8.70
CA ASN A 121 7.49 -6.65 -9.19
C ASN A 121 6.70 -5.37 -8.96
N ILE A 122 7.33 -4.29 -8.53
CA ILE A 122 6.69 -2.99 -8.45
C ILE A 122 6.75 -2.33 -9.83
N LYS A 123 5.60 -1.82 -10.29
CA LYS A 123 5.46 -1.20 -11.61
C LYS A 123 5.36 0.31 -11.48
N ILE A 124 5.94 1.03 -12.42
CA ILE A 124 5.76 2.49 -12.52
C ILE A 124 4.61 2.76 -13.47
N ASN A 125 3.61 3.52 -13.01
CA ASN A 125 2.49 3.96 -13.84
C ASN A 125 2.77 5.34 -14.43
N THR A 126 1.86 5.85 -15.25
CA THR A 126 1.98 7.18 -15.85
C THR A 126 2.12 8.27 -14.78
N ASP A 127 1.19 8.33 -13.88
CA ASP A 127 1.17 9.11 -12.66
C ASP A 127 -0.01 8.66 -11.80
N ALA A 128 -0.02 9.07 -10.53
CA ALA A 128 -1.07 8.64 -9.61
C ALA A 128 -2.45 9.13 -10.04
N MET A 129 -2.56 10.37 -10.51
CA MET A 129 -3.85 10.96 -10.89
C MET A 129 -4.50 10.20 -12.03
N ALA A 130 -3.75 9.93 -13.09
CA ALA A 130 -4.23 9.17 -14.24
C ALA A 130 -4.58 7.72 -13.84
N ARG A 131 -3.72 7.09 -13.04
CA ARG A 131 -3.92 5.69 -12.66
C ARG A 131 -5.13 5.50 -11.74
N LEU A 132 -5.27 6.35 -10.73
CA LEU A 132 -6.42 6.31 -9.82
C LEU A 132 -7.71 6.57 -10.59
N THR A 133 -7.72 7.57 -11.49
CA THR A 133 -8.86 7.87 -12.34
C THR A 133 -9.24 6.66 -13.21
N GLN A 134 -8.25 6.03 -13.86
CA GLN A 134 -8.48 4.85 -14.69
C GLN A 134 -9.12 3.72 -13.90
N LEU A 135 -8.58 3.39 -12.73
CA LEU A 135 -9.09 2.29 -11.93
C LEU A 135 -10.50 2.58 -11.41
N VAL A 136 -10.76 3.79 -10.95
CA VAL A 136 -12.12 4.18 -10.51
C VAL A 136 -13.12 4.07 -11.68
N GLN A 137 -12.75 4.49 -12.87
CA GLN A 137 -13.59 4.33 -14.06
C GLN A 137 -13.82 2.86 -14.42
N GLU A 138 -12.89 1.99 -14.07
CA GLU A 138 -13.02 0.54 -14.26
C GLU A 138 -13.81 -0.15 -13.13
N GLY A 139 -14.34 0.61 -12.18
CA GLY A 139 -15.17 0.10 -11.11
C GLY A 139 -14.48 -0.09 -9.77
N PHE A 140 -13.22 0.32 -9.62
CA PHE A 140 -12.51 0.26 -8.34
C PHE A 140 -13.02 1.33 -7.40
N VAL A 141 -13.11 0.97 -6.12
CA VAL A 141 -13.29 1.93 -5.04
C VAL A 141 -11.94 2.47 -4.65
N GLN A 142 -11.85 3.78 -4.44
CA GLN A 142 -10.59 4.40 -4.01
C GLN A 142 -10.60 4.66 -2.51
N ILE A 143 -9.52 4.24 -1.84
CA ILE A 143 -9.20 4.60 -0.45
C ILE A 143 -7.96 5.47 -0.49
N THR A 144 -8.03 6.63 0.14
CA THR A 144 -6.91 7.57 0.21
C THR A 144 -6.26 7.47 1.58
N GLU A 145 -4.94 7.31 1.60
CA GLU A 145 -4.13 7.26 2.82
C GLU A 145 -3.10 8.39 2.79
N SER A 146 -3.03 9.15 3.88
CA SER A 146 -2.05 10.22 4.05
C SER A 146 -1.77 10.44 5.53
N GLY A 147 -0.59 10.95 5.81
CA GLY A 147 -0.17 11.19 7.18
C GLY A 147 0.47 12.55 7.39
#